data_64915962e960861a573cf28b5a228652
#
_entry.id   64915962e960861a573cf28b5a228652
#
_cell.length_a   1.000
_cell.length_b   1.000
_cell.length_c   1.000
_cell.angle_alpha   90.00
_cell.angle_beta   90.00
_cell.angle_gamma   90.00
#
_symmetry.space_group_name_H-M   'P 1'
#
loop_
_entity.id
_entity.type
_entity.pdbx_description
1 polymer ?
#
loop_
_entity_poly.entity_id
_entity_poly.type
_entity_poly.pdbx_seq_one_letter_code
_entity_poly.pdbx_strand_id
1 'polypeptide(L)'
;ILIIHYNIKTHFIFKLITKLDINYLFSLVNVVPSNIEANKNINYKKILSLKALARIFSNRIIGFLKRYFQKIKSPNYLLAGGLKSLKSPQASIINNSTKIIWTHTYDFDEYLLNNKKKDNDIIHAIKNNFAVFIDAPSPLIKHDALIPGISSPLTANVYFPSLCKFFDKIEKRLNIEVIIAAHPRSNHLNRPEYFGKRRVFKHMTIDLIKKCKLVINRNSTAINFAVLYSKPIIFHTSKQISNHFSMTHQIYSMANLLDKVPINIDALENIDWNNQLNINKKLYVNYSNQYIKNPKSKNKYLWDIVIREIND
;
A
#
# COMPACT_ATOMS: atom_id res chain seq x y z
N ILE A 1 -23.68 10.54 -3.31
CA ILE A 1 -22.41 11.01 -2.73
C ILE A 1 -21.47 9.82 -2.62
N LEU A 2 -20.18 10.00 -2.96
CA LEU A 2 -19.11 9.02 -2.74
C LEU A 2 -18.32 9.35 -1.49
N ILE A 3 -18.16 8.38 -0.59
CA ILE A 3 -17.34 8.50 0.62
C ILE A 3 -16.30 7.39 0.64
N ILE A 4 -15.03 7.75 0.85
CA ILE A 4 -13.90 6.82 0.81
C ILE A 4 -13.30 6.49 2.19
N HIS A 5 -13.76 7.16 3.24
CA HIS A 5 -13.20 6.97 4.57
C HIS A 5 -14.17 7.33 5.70
N TYR A 6 -14.26 6.44 6.70
CA TYR A 6 -14.96 6.69 7.96
C TYR A 6 -13.97 6.69 9.12
N ASN A 7 -13.96 7.76 9.88
CA ASN A 7 -13.23 7.86 11.14
C ASN A 7 -13.95 8.81 12.12
N ILE A 8 -13.42 8.94 13.34
CA ILE A 8 -14.00 9.80 14.37
C ILE A 8 -14.13 11.27 13.90
N LYS A 9 -13.18 11.76 13.11
CA LYS A 9 -13.19 13.16 12.62
C LYS A 9 -14.23 13.39 11.53
N THR A 10 -14.52 12.37 10.71
CA THR A 10 -15.53 12.44 9.64
C THR A 10 -16.93 12.05 10.13
N HIS A 11 -17.07 11.64 11.39
CA HIS A 11 -18.33 11.17 11.95
C HIS A 11 -19.49 12.20 11.84
N PHE A 12 -19.20 13.50 11.95
CA PHE A 12 -20.20 14.55 11.78
C PHE A 12 -20.84 14.56 10.40
N ILE A 13 -20.08 14.19 9.33
CA ILE A 13 -20.59 14.07 7.97
C ILE A 13 -21.64 12.97 7.89
N PHE A 14 -21.38 11.82 8.54
CA PHE A 14 -22.32 10.69 8.58
C PHE A 14 -23.59 11.01 9.37
N LYS A 15 -23.48 11.84 10.43
CA LYS A 15 -24.66 12.37 11.14
C LYS A 15 -25.52 13.25 10.23
N LEU A 16 -24.87 14.12 9.46
CA LEU A 16 -25.57 15.00 8.52
C LEU A 16 -26.25 14.18 7.42
N ILE A 17 -25.57 13.19 6.83
CA ILE A 17 -26.13 12.25 5.87
C ILE A 17 -27.35 11.55 6.45
N THR A 18 -27.26 11.08 7.69
CA THR A 18 -28.38 10.42 8.37
C THR A 18 -29.55 11.36 8.61
N LYS A 19 -29.27 12.59 9.10
CA LYS A 19 -30.31 13.61 9.38
C LYS A 19 -31.05 14.04 8.12
N LEU A 20 -30.34 14.16 6.99
CA LEU A 20 -30.87 14.60 5.70
C LEU A 20 -31.32 13.43 4.81
N ASP A 21 -31.27 12.22 5.32
CA ASP A 21 -31.60 10.97 4.60
C ASP A 21 -30.93 10.81 3.23
N ILE A 22 -29.68 11.27 3.12
CA ILE A 22 -28.94 11.27 1.86
C ILE A 22 -28.51 9.86 1.47
N ASN A 23 -28.74 9.47 0.23
CA ASN A 23 -28.21 8.25 -0.35
C ASN A 23 -26.72 8.41 -0.68
N TYR A 24 -25.90 7.41 -0.30
CA TYR A 24 -24.46 7.47 -0.54
C TYR A 24 -23.86 6.10 -0.84
N LEU A 25 -22.71 6.16 -1.48
CA LEU A 25 -21.87 5.05 -1.86
C LEU A 25 -20.59 5.12 -1.02
N PHE A 26 -20.21 4.00 -0.41
CA PHE A 26 -19.00 3.90 0.38
C PHE A 26 -17.96 3.04 -0.33
N SER A 27 -16.71 3.52 -0.43
CA SER A 27 -15.66 2.84 -1.17
C SER A 27 -14.62 2.22 -0.26
N LEU A 28 -14.43 0.90 -0.38
CA LEU A 28 -13.37 0.10 0.25
C LEU A 28 -12.52 -0.64 -0.80
N VAL A 29 -12.26 -0.01 -1.94
CA VAL A 29 -11.51 -0.64 -3.03
C VAL A 29 -10.01 -0.78 -2.75
N ASN A 30 -9.42 0.11 -1.95
CA ASN A 30 -7.98 0.15 -1.66
C ASN A 30 -7.65 -0.31 -0.23
N VAL A 31 -8.16 -1.48 0.17
CA VAL A 31 -7.81 -2.06 1.47
C VAL A 31 -6.40 -2.62 1.42
N VAL A 32 -5.59 -2.23 2.40
CA VAL A 32 -4.19 -2.69 2.51
C VAL A 32 -4.06 -3.86 3.50
N PRO A 33 -3.06 -4.73 3.33
CA PRO A 33 -2.76 -5.77 4.31
C PRO A 33 -2.50 -5.18 5.70
N SER A 34 -3.26 -5.63 6.70
CA SER A 34 -3.15 -5.17 8.09
C SER A 34 -3.35 -6.28 9.12
N ASN A 35 -3.04 -7.54 8.76
CA ASN A 35 -3.31 -8.70 9.62
C ASN A 35 -2.19 -8.88 10.65
N ILE A 36 -2.52 -8.68 11.92
CA ILE A 36 -1.61 -8.92 13.06
C ILE A 36 -1.24 -10.42 13.17
N GLU A 37 -2.17 -11.32 12.81
CA GLU A 37 -1.98 -12.77 12.93
C GLU A 37 -0.92 -13.35 11.99
N ALA A 38 -0.59 -12.65 10.90
CA ALA A 38 0.38 -13.13 9.90
C ALA A 38 1.86 -12.94 10.33
N ASN A 39 2.13 -12.22 11.41
CA ASN A 39 3.48 -11.78 11.75
C ASN A 39 4.11 -12.56 12.90
N LYS A 40 4.33 -13.87 12.74
CA LYS A 40 4.99 -14.73 13.74
C LYS A 40 6.40 -14.26 14.14
N ASN A 41 7.05 -13.45 13.31
CA ASN A 41 8.44 -13.01 13.47
C ASN A 41 8.59 -11.63 14.13
N ILE A 42 7.50 -10.94 14.48
CA ILE A 42 7.57 -9.63 15.15
C ILE A 42 7.36 -9.82 16.64
N ASN A 43 8.36 -9.42 17.43
CA ASN A 43 8.20 -9.37 18.88
C ASN A 43 7.39 -8.12 19.29
N TYR A 44 6.05 -8.22 19.21
CA TYR A 44 5.13 -7.14 19.52
C TYR A 44 5.27 -6.61 20.97
N LYS A 45 5.70 -7.44 21.92
CA LYS A 45 5.90 -7.02 23.32
C LYS A 45 6.98 -5.95 23.45
N LYS A 46 7.96 -5.95 22.55
CA LYS A 46 9.10 -5.01 22.57
C LYS A 46 8.78 -3.67 21.90
N ILE A 47 7.78 -3.65 21.01
CA ILE A 47 7.45 -2.49 20.14
C ILE A 47 6.23 -1.73 20.64
N LEU A 48 5.30 -2.40 21.33
CA LEU A 48 4.07 -1.80 21.84
C LEU A 48 4.27 -1.30 23.26
N SER A 49 4.38 0.02 23.42
CA SER A 49 4.24 0.61 24.75
C SER A 49 2.79 0.43 25.25
N LEU A 50 2.60 0.23 26.56
CA LEU A 50 1.29 0.14 27.20
C LEU A 50 0.38 1.32 26.82
N LYS A 51 0.95 2.51 26.65
CA LYS A 51 0.25 3.72 26.17
C LYS A 51 -0.29 3.59 24.75
N ALA A 52 0.47 2.94 23.84
CA ALA A 52 0.03 2.73 22.46
C ALA A 52 -1.09 1.68 22.39
N LEU A 53 -1.00 0.61 23.18
CA LEU A 53 -2.06 -0.39 23.30
C LEU A 53 -3.35 0.22 23.88
N ALA A 54 -3.25 0.96 24.98
CA ALA A 54 -4.39 1.64 25.59
C ALA A 54 -5.07 2.61 24.60
N ARG A 55 -4.28 3.34 23.80
CA ARG A 55 -4.80 4.28 22.78
C ARG A 55 -5.50 3.56 21.62
N ILE A 56 -4.97 2.42 21.16
CA ILE A 56 -5.60 1.60 20.12
C ILE A 56 -6.92 1.01 20.64
N PHE A 57 -6.91 0.52 21.88
CA PHE A 57 -8.09 -0.07 22.52
C PHE A 57 -9.18 0.98 22.80
N SER A 58 -8.82 2.13 23.36
CA SER A 58 -9.75 3.23 23.62
C SER A 58 -10.38 3.77 22.33
N ASN A 59 -9.59 3.95 21.26
CA ASN A 59 -10.12 4.40 19.97
C ASN A 59 -11.09 3.38 19.34
N ARG A 60 -10.84 2.07 19.51
CA ARG A 60 -11.76 1.02 19.06
C ARG A 60 -13.06 1.02 19.86
N ILE A 61 -12.98 1.13 21.19
CA ILE A 61 -14.16 1.18 22.08
C ILE A 61 -14.97 2.45 21.79
N ILE A 62 -14.34 3.61 21.74
CA ILE A 62 -15.01 4.88 21.43
C ILE A 62 -15.67 4.84 20.04
N GLY A 63 -15.00 4.27 19.05
CA GLY A 63 -15.56 4.08 17.70
C GLY A 63 -16.75 3.13 17.68
N PHE A 64 -16.74 2.07 18.48
CA PHE A 64 -17.83 1.12 18.65
C PHE A 64 -19.01 1.78 19.38
N LEU A 65 -18.76 2.44 20.51
CA LEU A 65 -19.78 3.14 21.30
C LEU A 65 -20.46 4.25 20.47
N LYS A 66 -19.70 5.06 19.76
CA LYS A 66 -20.26 6.09 18.88
C LYS A 66 -21.16 5.51 17.79
N ARG A 67 -20.84 4.34 17.25
CA ARG A 67 -21.68 3.66 16.24
C ARG A 67 -22.93 3.07 16.86
N TYR A 68 -22.82 2.49 18.04
CA TYR A 68 -23.93 1.86 18.74
C TYR A 68 -24.96 2.89 19.24
N PHE A 69 -24.49 3.99 19.84
CA PHE A 69 -25.37 5.02 20.40
C PHE A 69 -25.83 6.08 19.38
N GLN A 70 -25.18 6.17 18.23
CA GLN A 70 -25.56 7.14 17.20
C GLN A 70 -25.89 6.37 15.93
N LYS A 71 -27.19 6.07 15.74
CA LYS A 71 -27.70 5.44 14.52
C LYS A 71 -27.20 6.22 13.30
N ILE A 72 -26.22 5.66 12.58
CA ILE A 72 -25.71 6.20 11.32
C ILE A 72 -26.38 5.45 10.18
N LYS A 73 -26.91 6.18 9.20
CA LYS A 73 -27.45 5.57 7.97
C LYS A 73 -26.35 4.75 7.30
N SER A 74 -26.64 3.50 6.99
CA SER A 74 -25.75 2.65 6.19
C SER A 74 -25.71 3.11 4.73
N PRO A 75 -24.61 2.85 4.00
CA PRO A 75 -24.53 3.18 2.58
C PRO A 75 -25.52 2.36 1.77
N ASN A 76 -26.07 2.94 0.70
CA ASN A 76 -26.88 2.19 -0.27
C ASN A 76 -26.00 1.19 -1.03
N TYR A 77 -24.77 1.60 -1.39
CA TYR A 77 -23.80 0.78 -2.11
C TYR A 77 -22.45 0.78 -1.41
N LEU A 78 -21.83 -0.41 -1.37
CA LEU A 78 -20.45 -0.59 -0.98
C LEU A 78 -19.63 -1.01 -2.20
N LEU A 79 -18.62 -0.22 -2.59
CA LEU A 79 -17.62 -0.67 -3.56
C LEU A 79 -16.53 -1.47 -2.85
N ALA A 80 -16.38 -2.71 -3.26
CA ALA A 80 -15.39 -3.65 -2.71
C ALA A 80 -14.39 -4.07 -3.80
N GLY A 81 -13.10 -3.87 -3.55
CA GLY A 81 -12.02 -4.26 -4.47
C GLY A 81 -11.70 -5.75 -4.37
N GLY A 82 -10.82 -6.14 -3.47
CA GLY A 82 -10.51 -7.55 -3.18
C GLY A 82 -11.40 -8.14 -2.08
N LEU A 83 -11.30 -9.45 -1.87
CA LEU A 83 -12.09 -10.19 -0.87
C LEU A 83 -11.92 -9.65 0.57
N LYS A 84 -10.78 -9.04 0.88
CA LYS A 84 -10.49 -8.44 2.20
C LYS A 84 -11.20 -7.11 2.42
N SER A 85 -11.81 -6.50 1.41
CA SER A 85 -12.60 -5.27 1.57
C SER A 85 -13.68 -5.41 2.65
N LEU A 86 -14.42 -6.51 2.64
CA LEU A 86 -15.48 -6.77 3.64
C LEU A 86 -14.95 -7.11 5.04
N LYS A 87 -13.66 -7.45 5.15
CA LYS A 87 -13.00 -7.70 6.45
C LYS A 87 -12.34 -6.45 7.03
N SER A 88 -12.40 -5.33 6.33
CA SER A 88 -11.93 -4.04 6.84
C SER A 88 -12.80 -3.60 8.04
N PRO A 89 -12.20 -3.04 9.11
CA PRO A 89 -12.97 -2.45 10.20
C PRO A 89 -13.96 -1.37 9.74
N GLN A 90 -13.69 -0.73 8.61
CA GLN A 90 -14.57 0.29 8.02
C GLN A 90 -15.83 -0.32 7.40
N ALA A 91 -15.82 -1.61 7.04
CA ALA A 91 -17.00 -2.31 6.54
C ALA A 91 -18.12 -2.45 7.60
N SER A 92 -17.83 -2.16 8.87
CA SER A 92 -18.81 -2.23 9.96
C SER A 92 -19.96 -1.20 9.86
N ILE A 93 -19.93 -0.29 8.89
CA ILE A 93 -21.04 0.67 8.66
C ILE A 93 -22.12 0.12 7.72
N ILE A 94 -21.89 -1.04 7.07
CA ILE A 94 -22.89 -1.68 6.22
C ILE A 94 -23.91 -2.47 7.03
N ASN A 95 -25.07 -2.67 6.44
CA ASN A 95 -26.12 -3.54 6.96
C ASN A 95 -26.69 -4.43 5.82
N ASN A 96 -27.73 -5.18 6.09
CA ASN A 96 -28.34 -6.12 5.14
C ASN A 96 -28.96 -5.42 3.90
N SER A 97 -29.28 -4.12 3.99
CA SER A 97 -29.83 -3.36 2.85
C SER A 97 -28.73 -2.76 1.92
N THR A 98 -27.46 -2.82 2.32
CA THR A 98 -26.34 -2.31 1.53
C THR A 98 -26.04 -3.25 0.35
N LYS A 99 -26.23 -2.80 -0.91
CA LYS A 99 -25.82 -3.58 -2.10
C LYS A 99 -24.28 -3.53 -2.24
N ILE A 100 -23.63 -4.70 -2.32
CA ILE A 100 -22.19 -4.82 -2.50
C ILE A 100 -21.88 -4.90 -3.99
N ILE A 101 -21.10 -3.93 -4.49
CA ILE A 101 -20.61 -3.92 -5.87
C ILE A 101 -19.14 -4.36 -5.85
N TRP A 102 -18.88 -5.55 -6.39
CA TRP A 102 -17.53 -6.07 -6.52
C TRP A 102 -16.81 -5.44 -7.71
N THR A 103 -15.76 -4.71 -7.42
CA THR A 103 -14.91 -4.02 -8.38
C THR A 103 -13.44 -4.45 -8.20
N HIS A 104 -12.52 -3.52 -8.26
CA HIS A 104 -11.09 -3.68 -8.05
C HIS A 104 -10.48 -2.36 -7.55
N THR A 105 -9.17 -2.36 -7.27
CA THR A 105 -8.44 -1.15 -6.88
C THR A 105 -8.27 -0.17 -8.05
N TYR A 106 -8.02 1.12 -7.76
CA TYR A 106 -7.63 2.09 -8.79
C TYR A 106 -6.34 1.70 -9.52
N ASP A 107 -5.42 1.00 -8.83
CA ASP A 107 -4.21 0.46 -9.46
C ASP A 107 -4.52 -0.55 -10.58
N PHE A 108 -5.64 -1.28 -10.49
CA PHE A 108 -6.05 -2.20 -11.54
C PHE A 108 -6.58 -1.44 -12.77
N ASP A 109 -7.27 -0.31 -12.59
CA ASP A 109 -7.65 0.57 -13.72
C ASP A 109 -6.40 1.08 -14.45
N GLU A 110 -5.40 1.57 -13.71
CA GLU A 110 -4.13 2.01 -14.28
C GLU A 110 -3.40 0.86 -15.01
N TYR A 111 -3.45 -0.36 -14.47
CA TYR A 111 -2.91 -1.55 -15.12
C TYR A 111 -3.62 -1.85 -16.45
N LEU A 112 -4.97 -1.77 -16.49
CA LEU A 112 -5.74 -1.96 -17.72
C LEU A 112 -5.40 -0.89 -18.76
N LEU A 113 -5.28 0.36 -18.34
CA LEU A 113 -4.91 1.50 -19.20
C LEU A 113 -3.48 1.33 -19.73
N ASN A 114 -2.52 1.00 -18.86
CA ASN A 114 -1.12 0.85 -19.24
C ASN A 114 -0.88 -0.29 -20.23
N ASN A 115 -1.66 -1.37 -20.14
CA ASN A 115 -1.57 -2.47 -21.10
C ASN A 115 -2.09 -2.12 -22.51
N LYS A 116 -2.93 -1.08 -22.63
CA LYS A 116 -3.44 -0.58 -23.91
C LYS A 116 -2.58 0.53 -24.53
N LYS A 117 -1.75 1.20 -23.71
CA LYS A 117 -0.87 2.27 -24.17
C LYS A 117 0.38 1.69 -24.86
N LYS A 118 0.83 2.41 -25.89
CA LYS A 118 2.20 2.23 -26.40
C LYS A 118 3.20 2.66 -25.32
N ASP A 119 4.33 2.00 -25.27
CA ASP A 119 5.38 2.37 -24.32
C ASP A 119 5.85 3.81 -24.57
N ASN A 120 6.14 4.54 -23.51
CA ASN A 120 6.66 5.90 -23.56
C ASN A 120 8.12 5.87 -24.09
N ASP A 121 8.50 6.82 -24.95
CA ASP A 121 9.84 6.92 -25.54
C ASP A 121 10.96 6.97 -24.49
N ILE A 122 10.72 7.66 -23.37
CA ILE A 122 11.66 7.69 -22.24
C ILE A 122 11.90 6.28 -21.68
N ILE A 123 10.84 5.47 -21.58
CA ILE A 123 10.94 4.08 -21.11
C ILE A 123 11.61 3.20 -22.15
N HIS A 124 11.44 3.47 -23.44
CA HIS A 124 12.15 2.76 -24.51
C HIS A 124 13.66 2.98 -24.43
N ALA A 125 14.11 4.18 -24.08
CA ALA A 125 15.52 4.52 -23.92
C ALA A 125 16.19 3.86 -22.70
N ILE A 126 15.39 3.34 -21.75
CA ILE A 126 15.90 2.62 -20.58
C ILE A 126 16.13 1.16 -20.95
N LYS A 127 17.40 0.70 -20.87
CA LYS A 127 17.71 -0.74 -21.01
C LYS A 127 16.94 -1.56 -19.99
N ASN A 128 16.33 -2.70 -20.40
CA ASN A 128 15.46 -3.55 -19.56
C ASN A 128 16.21 -4.34 -18.45
N ASN A 129 17.34 -3.84 -17.97
CA ASN A 129 18.15 -4.51 -16.95
C ASN A 129 18.27 -3.64 -15.69
N PHE A 130 17.15 -3.39 -15.05
CA PHE A 130 17.08 -2.55 -13.86
C PHE A 130 16.10 -3.06 -12.81
N ALA A 131 16.33 -2.67 -11.56
CA ALA A 131 15.38 -2.76 -10.46
C ALA A 131 14.68 -1.42 -10.29
N VAL A 132 13.45 -1.42 -9.81
CA VAL A 132 12.71 -0.21 -9.43
C VAL A 132 12.57 -0.14 -7.93
N PHE A 133 13.04 0.93 -7.33
CA PHE A 133 12.69 1.30 -5.96
C PHE A 133 11.45 2.18 -5.96
N ILE A 134 10.38 1.70 -5.32
CA ILE A 134 9.16 2.49 -5.10
C ILE A 134 9.38 3.39 -3.90
N ASP A 135 9.59 4.67 -4.16
CA ASP A 135 9.80 5.65 -3.10
C ASP A 135 8.53 5.87 -2.26
N ALA A 136 8.74 6.31 -1.04
CA ALA A 136 7.67 6.61 -0.09
C ALA A 136 7.92 7.99 0.56
N PRO A 137 6.87 8.72 0.97
CA PRO A 137 6.97 10.11 1.42
C PRO A 137 7.95 10.34 2.58
N SER A 138 8.02 9.41 3.51
CA SER A 138 8.95 9.48 4.67
C SER A 138 10.38 9.08 4.24
N PRO A 139 11.41 9.76 4.72
CA PRO A 139 11.44 10.71 5.85
C PRO A 139 11.16 12.17 5.50
N LEU A 140 11.01 12.55 4.25
CA LEU A 140 11.03 13.96 3.82
C LEU A 140 9.70 14.67 4.03
N ILE A 141 8.57 13.98 3.90
CA ILE A 141 7.25 14.58 4.10
C ILE A 141 6.79 14.33 5.53
N LYS A 142 7.07 15.30 6.40
CA LYS A 142 6.73 15.24 7.84
C LYS A 142 5.22 15.15 8.11
N HIS A 143 4.38 15.66 7.22
CA HIS A 143 2.92 15.73 7.38
C HIS A 143 2.16 14.49 6.93
N ASP A 144 2.84 13.48 6.40
CA ASP A 144 2.21 12.19 6.06
C ASP A 144 1.92 11.31 7.28
N ALA A 145 2.46 11.66 8.42
CA ALA A 145 1.89 11.23 9.69
C ALA A 145 0.53 11.94 9.87
N LEU A 146 -0.51 11.45 9.19
CA LEU A 146 -1.91 11.93 9.31
C LEU A 146 -2.47 11.85 10.73
N ILE A 147 -1.65 11.42 11.67
CA ILE A 147 -1.95 11.39 13.10
C ILE A 147 -1.18 12.53 13.75
N PRO A 148 -1.85 13.59 14.24
CA PRO A 148 -1.18 14.66 14.97
C PRO A 148 -0.28 14.12 16.08
N GLY A 149 0.98 14.54 16.12
CA GLY A 149 1.95 14.18 17.16
C GLY A 149 2.77 12.90 16.88
N ILE A 150 2.69 12.28 15.69
CA ILE A 150 3.61 11.21 15.29
C ILE A 150 4.59 11.79 14.26
N SER A 151 5.85 11.96 14.68
CA SER A 151 6.95 12.27 13.76
C SER A 151 7.32 11.04 12.92
N SER A 152 7.89 11.28 11.73
CA SER A 152 8.50 10.18 10.97
C SER A 152 9.57 9.49 11.82
N PRO A 153 9.57 8.15 11.90
CA PRO A 153 10.63 7.41 12.61
C PRO A 153 11.96 7.48 11.88
N LEU A 154 11.96 7.94 10.64
CA LEU A 154 13.14 8.00 9.78
C LEU A 154 13.75 9.40 9.76
N THR A 155 15.07 9.46 9.86
CA THR A 155 15.87 10.63 9.63
C THR A 155 16.65 10.51 8.31
N ALA A 156 16.62 11.53 7.48
CA ALA A 156 17.17 11.48 6.13
C ALA A 156 18.67 11.15 6.10
N ASN A 157 19.43 11.75 7.01
CA ASN A 157 20.90 11.56 7.13
C ASN A 157 21.33 10.17 7.60
N VAL A 158 20.41 9.35 8.12
CA VAL A 158 20.68 7.95 8.50
C VAL A 158 20.09 7.01 7.46
N TYR A 159 18.85 7.24 7.07
CA TYR A 159 18.10 6.34 6.20
C TYR A 159 18.66 6.26 4.78
N PHE A 160 18.92 7.41 4.12
CA PHE A 160 19.38 7.41 2.74
C PHE A 160 20.77 6.80 2.54
N PRO A 161 21.78 7.06 3.41
CA PRO A 161 23.05 6.35 3.29
C PRO A 161 22.95 4.83 3.43
N SER A 162 22.14 4.31 4.37
CA SER A 162 21.90 2.88 4.50
C SER A 162 21.17 2.32 3.25
N LEU A 163 20.20 3.07 2.74
CA LEU A 163 19.47 2.71 1.52
C LEU A 163 20.38 2.66 0.28
N CYS A 164 21.29 3.63 0.13
CA CYS A 164 22.27 3.64 -0.96
C CYS A 164 23.21 2.43 -0.90
N LYS A 165 23.74 2.09 0.27
CA LYS A 165 24.55 0.86 0.47
C LYS A 165 23.79 -0.40 0.08
N PHE A 166 22.49 -0.45 0.40
CA PHE A 166 21.63 -1.56 0.00
C PHE A 166 21.45 -1.61 -1.51
N PHE A 167 21.25 -0.48 -2.18
CA PHE A 167 21.18 -0.42 -3.63
C PHE A 167 22.50 -0.84 -4.29
N ASP A 168 23.66 -0.36 -3.80
CA ASP A 168 24.99 -0.76 -4.29
C ASP A 168 25.16 -2.29 -4.20
N LYS A 169 24.66 -2.91 -3.11
CA LYS A 169 24.72 -4.37 -2.97
C LYS A 169 23.84 -5.11 -3.98
N ILE A 170 22.63 -4.61 -4.26
CA ILE A 170 21.74 -5.16 -5.29
C ILE A 170 22.38 -5.03 -6.67
N GLU A 171 22.85 -3.84 -7.01
CA GLU A 171 23.48 -3.55 -8.31
C GLU A 171 24.70 -4.43 -8.57
N LYS A 172 25.59 -4.53 -7.58
CA LYS A 172 26.76 -5.41 -7.65
C LYS A 172 26.40 -6.89 -7.76
N ARG A 173 25.42 -7.34 -6.94
CA ARG A 173 25.06 -8.77 -6.87
C ARG A 173 24.35 -9.26 -8.12
N LEU A 174 23.46 -8.43 -8.67
CA LEU A 174 22.56 -8.82 -9.76
C LEU A 174 22.99 -8.26 -11.13
N ASN A 175 24.02 -7.43 -11.16
CA ASN A 175 24.49 -6.71 -12.36
C ASN A 175 23.36 -5.93 -13.04
N ILE A 176 22.57 -5.19 -12.25
CA ILE A 176 21.44 -4.37 -12.71
C ILE A 176 21.56 -2.97 -12.13
N GLU A 177 20.95 -1.97 -12.76
CA GLU A 177 20.83 -0.61 -12.23
C GLU A 177 19.62 -0.51 -11.29
N VAL A 178 19.68 0.32 -10.25
CA VAL A 178 18.51 0.70 -9.44
C VAL A 178 17.98 2.06 -9.91
N ILE A 179 16.72 2.09 -10.31
CA ILE A 179 16.01 3.29 -10.73
C ILE A 179 14.96 3.65 -9.65
N ILE A 180 14.81 4.93 -9.37
CA ILE A 180 13.90 5.43 -8.35
C ILE A 180 12.58 5.87 -9.00
N ALA A 181 11.49 5.21 -8.65
CA ALA A 181 10.14 5.69 -8.92
C ALA A 181 9.71 6.62 -7.78
N ALA A 182 9.92 7.91 -7.95
CA ALA A 182 9.69 8.92 -6.91
C ALA A 182 8.22 9.03 -6.55
N HIS A 183 7.93 9.19 -5.27
CA HIS A 183 6.57 9.43 -4.80
C HIS A 183 6.02 10.73 -5.41
N PRO A 184 4.74 10.79 -5.85
CA PRO A 184 4.17 11.96 -6.53
C PRO A 184 4.33 13.28 -5.78
N ARG A 185 4.31 13.24 -4.43
CA ARG A 185 4.48 14.41 -3.56
C ARG A 185 5.92 14.71 -3.19
N SER A 186 6.89 13.88 -3.58
CA SER A 186 8.30 14.12 -3.27
C SER A 186 8.92 15.16 -4.21
N ASN A 187 9.95 15.83 -3.73
CA ASN A 187 10.75 16.77 -4.51
C ASN A 187 12.22 16.31 -4.63
N HIS A 188 12.39 15.01 -4.90
CA HIS A 188 13.71 14.38 -4.98
C HIS A 188 14.54 14.81 -6.19
N LEU A 189 13.91 15.36 -7.24
CA LEU A 189 14.64 15.89 -8.40
C LEU A 189 15.63 16.97 -8.00
N ASN A 190 15.35 17.72 -6.93
CA ASN A 190 16.22 18.74 -6.38
C ASN A 190 17.20 18.22 -5.31
N ARG A 191 17.23 16.90 -5.08
CA ARG A 191 18.04 16.23 -4.04
C ARG A 191 18.58 14.89 -4.55
N PRO A 192 19.33 14.89 -5.67
CA PRO A 192 19.82 13.65 -6.27
C PRO A 192 20.78 12.89 -5.35
N GLU A 193 21.42 13.58 -4.40
CA GLU A 193 22.31 12.99 -3.40
C GLU A 193 21.64 11.94 -2.51
N TYR A 194 20.34 12.03 -2.28
CA TYR A 194 19.61 11.06 -1.45
C TYR A 194 19.62 9.64 -2.03
N PHE A 195 19.81 9.51 -3.32
CA PHE A 195 19.82 8.20 -3.99
C PHE A 195 21.16 7.88 -4.68
N GLY A 196 22.26 8.55 -4.27
CA GLY A 196 23.59 8.26 -4.77
C GLY A 196 23.72 8.44 -6.29
N LYS A 197 23.17 9.53 -6.85
CA LYS A 197 23.14 9.85 -8.30
C LYS A 197 22.34 8.87 -9.17
N ARG A 198 21.52 8.01 -8.58
CA ARG A 198 20.62 7.12 -9.35
C ARG A 198 19.55 7.90 -10.06
N ARG A 199 19.11 7.41 -11.21
CA ARG A 199 18.05 8.05 -12.00
C ARG A 199 16.74 8.05 -11.23
N VAL A 200 16.08 9.22 -11.19
CA VAL A 200 14.82 9.45 -10.48
C VAL A 200 13.75 9.84 -11.50
N PHE A 201 12.66 9.08 -11.54
CA PHE A 201 11.52 9.38 -12.39
C PHE A 201 10.27 9.59 -11.54
N LYS A 202 9.48 10.59 -11.91
CA LYS A 202 8.21 10.91 -11.26
C LYS A 202 7.05 10.63 -12.19
N HIS A 203 5.94 10.15 -11.63
CA HIS A 203 4.72 9.78 -12.39
C HIS A 203 4.90 8.66 -13.44
N MET A 204 5.93 7.83 -13.31
CA MET A 204 6.24 6.73 -14.22
C MET A 204 6.31 5.37 -13.51
N THR A 205 5.75 5.25 -12.32
CA THR A 205 5.89 4.06 -11.47
C THR A 205 5.40 2.79 -12.18
N ILE A 206 4.23 2.82 -12.78
CA ILE A 206 3.67 1.65 -13.46
C ILE A 206 4.47 1.25 -14.70
N ASP A 207 4.91 2.24 -15.50
CA ASP A 207 5.69 2.00 -16.71
C ASP A 207 7.06 1.38 -16.37
N LEU A 208 7.72 1.90 -15.35
CA LEU A 208 8.99 1.35 -14.85
C LEU A 208 8.80 -0.08 -14.33
N ILE A 209 7.77 -0.33 -13.51
CA ILE A 209 7.50 -1.68 -12.98
C ILE A 209 7.18 -2.67 -14.09
N LYS A 210 6.44 -2.28 -15.12
CA LYS A 210 6.16 -3.14 -16.28
C LYS A 210 7.44 -3.69 -16.91
N LYS A 211 8.51 -2.90 -16.99
CA LYS A 211 9.77 -3.27 -17.67
C LYS A 211 10.89 -3.77 -16.74
N CYS A 212 10.84 -3.47 -15.46
CA CYS A 212 11.91 -3.84 -14.54
C CYS A 212 12.06 -5.36 -14.36
N LYS A 213 13.25 -5.77 -13.87
CA LYS A 213 13.53 -7.16 -13.45
C LYS A 213 13.09 -7.43 -12.01
N LEU A 214 13.05 -6.40 -11.18
CA LEU A 214 12.89 -6.50 -9.73
C LEU A 214 12.28 -5.23 -9.19
N VAL A 215 11.41 -5.35 -8.19
CA VAL A 215 10.82 -4.22 -7.44
C VAL A 215 11.34 -4.23 -6.01
N ILE A 216 11.78 -3.08 -5.54
CA ILE A 216 12.16 -2.84 -4.15
C ILE A 216 11.08 -1.99 -3.50
N ASN A 217 10.45 -2.51 -2.46
CA ASN A 217 9.35 -1.84 -1.76
C ASN A 217 9.60 -1.76 -0.27
N ARG A 218 9.11 -0.69 0.35
CA ARG A 218 8.98 -0.61 1.80
C ARG A 218 7.57 -0.96 2.23
N ASN A 219 6.63 -0.05 2.04
CA ASN A 219 5.22 -0.19 2.41
C ASN A 219 4.28 0.55 1.43
N SER A 220 4.72 0.78 0.21
CA SER A 220 3.89 1.43 -0.82
C SER A 220 2.82 0.48 -1.34
N THR A 221 1.60 0.98 -1.53
CA THR A 221 0.51 0.24 -2.17
C THR A 221 0.75 0.03 -3.67
N ALA A 222 1.64 0.80 -4.30
CA ALA A 222 2.05 0.58 -5.69
C ALA A 222 2.72 -0.79 -5.93
N ILE A 223 2.98 -1.57 -4.86
CA ILE A 223 3.32 -3.00 -4.95
C ILE A 223 2.28 -3.79 -5.76
N ASN A 224 1.03 -3.34 -5.82
CA ASN A 224 -0.02 -3.96 -6.61
C ASN A 224 0.39 -4.11 -8.08
N PHE A 225 1.10 -3.13 -8.64
CA PHE A 225 1.65 -3.24 -10.01
C PHE A 225 2.69 -4.36 -10.13
N ALA A 226 3.55 -4.52 -9.12
CA ALA A 226 4.54 -5.60 -9.12
C ALA A 226 3.87 -6.98 -9.08
N VAL A 227 2.81 -7.14 -8.31
CA VAL A 227 2.00 -8.36 -8.28
C VAL A 227 1.32 -8.60 -9.63
N LEU A 228 0.68 -7.58 -10.21
CA LEU A 228 -0.04 -7.69 -11.50
C LEU A 228 0.90 -8.01 -12.68
N TYR A 229 2.11 -7.44 -12.69
CA TYR A 229 3.14 -7.75 -13.70
C TYR A 229 4.04 -8.93 -13.33
N SER A 230 3.72 -9.65 -12.25
CA SER A 230 4.49 -10.82 -11.79
C SER A 230 5.98 -10.52 -11.66
N LYS A 231 6.34 -9.42 -11.00
CA LYS A 231 7.74 -9.04 -10.76
C LYS A 231 8.22 -9.56 -9.41
N PRO A 232 9.47 -10.03 -9.28
CA PRO A 232 10.08 -10.30 -7.98
C PRO A 232 10.03 -9.04 -7.10
N ILE A 233 9.78 -9.22 -5.80
CA ILE A 233 9.66 -8.11 -4.87
C ILE A 233 10.58 -8.33 -3.70
N ILE A 234 11.42 -7.34 -3.41
CA ILE A 234 12.22 -7.26 -2.20
C ILE A 234 11.60 -6.22 -1.27
N PHE A 235 11.28 -6.63 -0.06
CA PHE A 235 10.92 -5.70 1.01
C PHE A 235 12.15 -5.32 1.82
N HIS A 236 12.17 -4.09 2.31
CA HIS A 236 13.25 -3.65 3.21
C HIS A 236 12.70 -3.03 4.49
N THR A 237 13.50 -3.13 5.53
CA THR A 237 13.32 -2.50 6.84
C THR A 237 14.64 -1.88 7.28
N SER A 238 14.66 -1.19 8.43
CA SER A 238 15.84 -0.64 9.06
C SER A 238 15.67 -0.65 10.57
N LYS A 239 16.74 -0.40 11.33
CA LYS A 239 16.67 -0.25 12.77
C LYS A 239 15.68 0.85 13.20
N GLN A 240 15.67 1.97 12.49
CA GLN A 240 14.71 3.06 12.73
C GLN A 240 13.26 2.63 12.48
N ILE A 241 13.01 1.88 11.39
CA ILE A 241 11.68 1.35 11.05
C ILE A 241 11.23 0.33 12.10
N SER A 242 12.12 -0.58 12.50
CA SER A 242 11.81 -1.65 13.45
C SER A 242 11.37 -1.14 14.83
N ASN A 243 11.74 0.08 15.17
CA ASN A 243 11.30 0.76 16.39
C ASN A 243 9.91 1.43 16.25
N HIS A 244 9.30 1.38 15.05
CA HIS A 244 8.01 2.00 14.79
C HIS A 244 6.95 0.97 14.43
N PHE A 245 6.05 0.67 15.37
CA PHE A 245 5.06 -0.41 15.22
C PHE A 245 4.27 -0.38 13.93
N SER A 246 3.63 0.73 13.60
CA SER A 246 2.72 0.80 12.44
C SER A 246 3.44 0.54 11.12
N MET A 247 4.65 1.10 10.94
CA MET A 247 5.42 0.91 9.71
C MET A 247 5.97 -0.51 9.60
N THR A 248 6.54 -1.03 10.69
CA THR A 248 7.00 -2.43 10.77
C THR A 248 5.86 -3.38 10.44
N HIS A 249 4.70 -3.18 11.07
CA HIS A 249 3.53 -4.02 10.85
C HIS A 249 3.08 -4.02 9.37
N GLN A 250 3.02 -2.88 8.72
CA GLN A 250 2.65 -2.79 7.29
C GLN A 250 3.63 -3.54 6.39
N ILE A 251 4.95 -3.34 6.59
CA ILE A 251 5.98 -3.98 5.79
C ILE A 251 5.87 -5.51 5.91
N TYR A 252 5.83 -6.02 7.14
CA TYR A 252 5.78 -7.47 7.38
C TYR A 252 4.44 -8.07 6.94
N SER A 253 3.32 -7.36 7.08
CA SER A 253 2.02 -7.84 6.60
C SER A 253 2.00 -8.04 5.08
N MET A 254 2.60 -7.12 4.32
CA MET A 254 2.73 -7.26 2.86
C MET A 254 3.72 -8.36 2.49
N ALA A 255 4.89 -8.39 3.13
CA ALA A 255 5.96 -9.34 2.84
C ALA A 255 5.54 -10.80 3.09
N ASN A 256 4.92 -11.08 4.25
CA ASN A 256 4.48 -12.43 4.61
C ASN A 256 3.42 -13.01 3.67
N LEU A 257 2.53 -12.16 3.10
CA LEU A 257 1.55 -12.61 2.12
C LEU A 257 2.18 -13.11 0.82
N LEU A 258 3.42 -12.70 0.55
CA LEU A 258 4.19 -13.05 -0.65
C LEU A 258 5.37 -13.98 -0.32
N ASP A 259 5.41 -14.54 0.89
CA ASP A 259 6.49 -15.40 1.41
C ASP A 259 7.87 -14.72 1.33
N LYS A 260 7.93 -13.46 1.77
CA LYS A 260 9.15 -12.64 1.78
C LYS A 260 9.56 -12.25 3.18
N VAL A 261 10.87 -12.23 3.42
CA VAL A 261 11.46 -11.72 4.65
C VAL A 261 12.06 -10.34 4.34
N PRO A 262 11.59 -9.25 4.98
CA PRO A 262 12.16 -7.92 4.75
C PRO A 262 13.65 -7.86 5.10
N ILE A 263 14.46 -7.30 4.20
CA ILE A 263 15.89 -7.12 4.39
C ILE A 263 16.12 -5.91 5.29
N ASN A 264 16.91 -6.09 6.34
CA ASN A 264 17.39 -4.96 7.15
C ASN A 264 18.52 -4.25 6.41
N ILE A 265 18.29 -3.02 5.95
CA ILE A 265 19.30 -2.25 5.19
C ILE A 265 20.49 -1.79 6.05
N ASP A 266 20.40 -1.93 7.36
CA ASP A 266 21.51 -1.62 8.28
C ASP A 266 22.39 -2.87 8.58
N ALA A 267 22.00 -4.07 8.07
CA ALA A 267 22.72 -5.33 8.23
C ALA A 267 22.53 -6.18 6.96
N LEU A 268 23.48 -6.09 6.03
CA LEU A 268 23.35 -6.63 4.68
C LEU A 268 24.09 -7.95 4.46
N GLU A 269 24.60 -8.60 5.52
CA GLU A 269 25.50 -9.75 5.40
C GLU A 269 24.78 -10.98 4.82
N ASN A 270 23.82 -11.52 5.47
CA ASN A 270 23.22 -12.83 5.18
C ASN A 270 21.88 -12.71 4.44
N ILE A 271 21.88 -12.21 3.20
CA ILE A 271 20.67 -12.10 2.38
C ILE A 271 20.44 -13.40 1.60
N ASP A 272 19.29 -14.04 1.83
CA ASP A 272 18.83 -15.15 0.99
C ASP A 272 18.27 -14.65 -0.34
N TRP A 273 19.17 -14.46 -1.31
CA TRP A 273 18.83 -13.97 -2.65
C TRP A 273 17.87 -14.89 -3.40
N ASN A 274 17.94 -16.21 -3.18
CA ASN A 274 17.05 -17.16 -3.83
C ASN A 274 15.61 -16.93 -3.40
N ASN A 275 15.36 -16.79 -2.08
CA ASN A 275 14.03 -16.44 -1.60
C ASN A 275 13.59 -15.06 -2.10
N GLN A 276 14.49 -14.05 -2.06
CA GLN A 276 14.13 -12.69 -2.47
C GLN A 276 13.70 -12.60 -3.94
N LEU A 277 14.35 -13.33 -4.82
CA LEU A 277 14.08 -13.29 -6.27
C LEU A 277 13.00 -14.28 -6.71
N ASN A 278 12.66 -15.26 -5.90
CA ASN A 278 11.62 -16.24 -6.22
C ASN A 278 10.24 -15.60 -6.30
N ILE A 279 9.41 -16.06 -7.23
CA ILE A 279 8.00 -15.68 -7.37
C ILE A 279 7.13 -16.89 -7.11
N ASN A 280 6.43 -16.89 -5.99
CA ASN A 280 5.38 -17.85 -5.74
C ASN A 280 4.09 -17.39 -6.42
N LYS A 281 3.83 -17.90 -7.64
CA LYS A 281 2.66 -17.52 -8.45
C LYS A 281 1.33 -17.70 -7.69
N LYS A 282 1.20 -18.77 -6.88
CA LYS A 282 -0.02 -19.02 -6.10
C LYS A 282 -0.27 -17.90 -5.07
N LEU A 283 0.77 -17.42 -4.41
CA LEU A 283 0.66 -16.32 -3.45
C LEU A 283 0.36 -15.00 -4.14
N TYR A 284 0.92 -14.74 -5.32
CA TYR A 284 0.62 -13.53 -6.12
C TYR A 284 -0.85 -13.51 -6.54
N VAL A 285 -1.38 -14.64 -7.04
CA VAL A 285 -2.81 -14.76 -7.38
C VAL A 285 -3.67 -14.58 -6.13
N ASN A 286 -3.30 -15.19 -5.01
CA ASN A 286 -4.03 -15.03 -3.75
C ASN A 286 -4.01 -13.57 -3.27
N TYR A 287 -2.84 -12.90 -3.30
CA TYR A 287 -2.73 -11.48 -2.95
C TYR A 287 -3.64 -10.63 -3.84
N SER A 288 -3.59 -10.85 -5.16
CA SER A 288 -4.45 -10.13 -6.12
C SER A 288 -5.93 -10.30 -5.78
N ASN A 289 -6.39 -11.53 -5.54
CA ASN A 289 -7.78 -11.83 -5.20
C ASN A 289 -8.22 -11.21 -3.87
N GLN A 290 -7.31 -11.17 -2.90
CA GLN A 290 -7.61 -10.65 -1.57
C GLN A 290 -7.63 -9.12 -1.51
N TYR A 291 -6.73 -8.44 -2.24
CA TYR A 291 -6.47 -7.01 -2.05
C TYR A 291 -6.62 -6.16 -3.30
N ILE A 292 -6.48 -6.70 -4.52
CA ILE A 292 -6.50 -5.92 -5.76
C ILE A 292 -7.86 -6.03 -6.46
N LYS A 293 -8.27 -7.25 -6.81
CA LYS A 293 -9.45 -7.50 -7.62
C LYS A 293 -10.16 -8.77 -7.18
N ASN A 294 -11.44 -8.67 -6.88
CA ASN A 294 -12.26 -9.85 -6.64
C ASN A 294 -12.32 -10.72 -7.92
N PRO A 295 -12.16 -12.06 -7.81
CA PRO A 295 -12.27 -12.97 -8.96
C PRO A 295 -13.58 -12.86 -9.74
N LYS A 296 -14.68 -12.49 -9.06
CA LYS A 296 -16.01 -12.30 -9.67
C LYS A 296 -16.15 -10.96 -10.41
N SER A 297 -15.24 -10.01 -10.17
CA SER A 297 -15.30 -8.70 -10.83
C SER A 297 -14.90 -8.80 -12.30
N LYS A 298 -15.59 -8.07 -13.17
CA LYS A 298 -15.31 -8.00 -14.62
C LYS A 298 -13.99 -7.26 -14.89
N ASN A 299 -13.33 -7.58 -16.02
CA ASN A 299 -12.16 -6.85 -16.52
C ASN A 299 -12.57 -5.60 -17.30
N LYS A 300 -13.25 -4.67 -16.62
CA LYS A 300 -13.68 -3.36 -17.11
C LYS A 300 -13.17 -2.29 -16.16
N TYR A 301 -13.20 -1.02 -16.55
CA TYR A 301 -12.86 0.05 -15.62
C TYR A 301 -13.83 0.10 -14.44
N LEU A 302 -13.33 0.52 -13.29
CA LEU A 302 -14.09 0.51 -12.04
C LEU A 302 -15.43 1.22 -12.18
N TRP A 303 -15.44 2.41 -12.76
CA TRP A 303 -16.67 3.19 -12.92
C TRP A 303 -17.64 2.60 -13.94
N ASP A 304 -17.15 1.92 -14.98
CA ASP A 304 -18.04 1.20 -15.93
C ASP A 304 -18.81 0.07 -15.22
N ILE A 305 -18.14 -0.61 -14.28
CA ILE A 305 -18.78 -1.64 -13.45
C ILE A 305 -19.82 -1.00 -12.53
N VAL A 306 -19.44 0.09 -11.84
CA VAL A 306 -20.31 0.77 -10.86
C VAL A 306 -21.56 1.36 -11.53
N ILE A 307 -21.42 2.08 -12.63
CA ILE A 307 -22.53 2.70 -13.36
C ILE A 307 -23.53 1.64 -13.81
N ARG A 308 -23.04 0.53 -14.35
CA ARG A 308 -23.90 -0.57 -14.76
C ARG A 308 -24.67 -1.18 -13.58
N GLU A 309 -23.98 -1.51 -12.49
CA GLU A 309 -24.59 -2.15 -11.31
C GLU A 309 -25.58 -1.24 -10.54
N ILE A 310 -25.50 0.07 -10.74
CA ILE A 310 -26.45 1.03 -10.16
C ILE A 310 -27.69 1.21 -11.06
N ASN A 311 -27.51 1.08 -12.38
CA ASN A 311 -28.60 1.25 -13.35
C ASN A 311 -29.41 -0.03 -13.61
N ASP A 312 -28.81 -1.21 -13.29
CA ASP A 312 -29.47 -2.51 -13.27
C ASP A 312 -30.24 -2.70 -11.94
#